data_e8b37fa4280046343547acf18034a14e
#
_entry.id   e8b37fa4280046343547acf18034a14e
#
_cell.length_a   1.000
_cell.length_b   1.000
_cell.length_c   1.000
_cell.angle_alpha   90.00
_cell.angle_beta   90.00
_cell.angle_gamma   90.00
#
_symmetry.space_group_name_H-M   'P 1'
#
loop_
_entity.id
_entity.type
_entity.pdbx_description
1 polymer ?
#
loop_
_entity_poly.entity_id
_entity_poly.type
_entity_poly.pdbx_seq_one_letter_code
_entity_poly.pdbx_strand_id
1 'polypeptide(L)'
;METTNLDKFLHTVRRIEEHREEKAVNQLKKLYKRLIKDLQSHLGTVYAKYSDENGLLTYARLHKDALDARLLQEVASKMNDVTQAEKKLITELVEQTYSNVYSGMVQAVDKAVDDRDLVTTFAQVQSAKPQALRAAVNNPVHGLTLSAQLEKNRANIIYGIQQAVGIGLSVGDRYDTMAKRVQKALIGDDGTGGSYAKSIRIVRTEAHRVREQGNQDAAKELHNRLEPEGFVMVKTWHTMKDERVRPNVSRKTKKGWKYSIGNGKYNHVKMEGQSVPVNEPFTLPSGATAMSPGMSGIAGEDINCRCFVSYEVRKIQGLHAGISIDKGHKPPEFLEHINLSEKEVLKTLKKYEKIIRKEPIENAIVVTLDGDVIRCFGDLDGVYPEVDLGDKLIGAYMTHNHPPDSRNEYSFSDSDIVLFNDYKLNILRGIDEKYVYEMSRSSYIDQTPEDWRDFYAFRHVSVIEKAKSEGFGYRRWEQ
;
A
#
# COMPACT_ATOMS: atom_id res chain seq x y z
N MET A 1 18.85 1.54 1.39
CA MET A 1 17.94 2.46 2.11
C MET A 1 18.09 2.21 3.59
N GLU A 2 18.64 3.15 4.32
CA GLU A 2 18.49 3.12 5.77
C GLU A 2 17.01 3.34 6.06
N THR A 3 16.38 2.34 6.66
CA THR A 3 15.00 2.43 7.11
C THR A 3 14.90 3.53 8.16
N THR A 4 14.09 4.54 7.91
CA THR A 4 13.85 5.63 8.87
C THR A 4 13.36 5.08 10.21
N ASN A 5 13.52 5.82 11.29
CA ASN A 5 12.98 5.41 12.59
C ASN A 5 11.44 5.24 12.53
N LEU A 6 10.77 6.04 11.71
CA LEU A 6 9.35 5.92 11.40
C LEU A 6 9.02 4.55 10.80
N ASP A 7 9.72 4.14 9.73
CA ASP A 7 9.50 2.85 9.06
C ASP A 7 9.77 1.66 9.99
N LYS A 8 10.83 1.73 10.80
CA LYS A 8 11.15 0.67 11.79
C LYS A 8 10.02 0.50 12.81
N PHE A 9 9.47 1.61 13.28
CA PHE A 9 8.37 1.57 14.24
C PHE A 9 7.08 1.02 13.58
N LEU A 10 6.69 1.52 12.42
CA LEU A 10 5.53 1.06 11.68
C LEU A 10 5.64 -0.41 11.28
N HIS A 11 6.84 -0.87 10.91
CA HIS A 11 7.11 -2.29 10.66
C HIS A 11 6.87 -3.15 11.91
N THR A 12 7.23 -2.64 13.09
CA THR A 12 6.98 -3.34 14.36
C THR A 12 5.49 -3.44 14.65
N VAL A 13 4.74 -2.34 14.52
CA VAL A 13 3.28 -2.33 14.65
C VAL A 13 2.64 -3.31 13.69
N ARG A 14 3.05 -3.30 12.42
CA ARG A 14 2.57 -4.23 11.41
C ARG A 14 2.78 -5.70 11.81
N ARG A 15 3.96 -6.07 12.30
CA ARG A 15 4.25 -7.45 12.75
C ARG A 15 3.35 -7.89 13.90
N ILE A 16 3.03 -6.98 14.83
CA ILE A 16 2.10 -7.24 15.93
C ILE A 16 0.71 -7.57 15.38
N GLU A 17 0.23 -6.78 14.41
CA GLU A 17 -1.08 -6.98 13.82
C GLU A 17 -1.15 -8.24 12.94
N GLU A 18 -0.10 -8.58 12.21
CA GLU A 18 0.01 -9.85 11.47
C GLU A 18 -0.05 -11.07 12.43
N HIS A 19 0.57 -10.99 13.59
CA HIS A 19 0.47 -12.04 14.61
C HIS A 19 -0.95 -12.14 15.20
N ARG A 20 -1.64 -11.02 15.37
CA ARG A 20 -3.04 -10.97 15.80
C ARG A 20 -3.99 -11.60 14.77
N GLU A 21 -3.77 -11.27 13.49
CA GLU A 21 -4.49 -11.92 12.38
C GLU A 21 -4.30 -13.43 12.39
N GLU A 22 -3.07 -13.91 12.57
CA GLU A 22 -2.79 -15.35 12.63
C GLU A 22 -3.47 -16.04 13.83
N LYS A 23 -3.52 -15.38 14.99
CA LYS A 23 -4.31 -15.86 16.14
C LYS A 23 -5.80 -15.99 15.80
N ALA A 24 -6.38 -15.01 15.12
CA ALA A 24 -7.76 -15.04 14.70
C ALA A 24 -8.03 -16.18 13.69
N VAL A 25 -7.15 -16.39 12.72
CA VAL A 25 -7.21 -17.53 11.79
C VAL A 25 -7.16 -18.86 12.53
N ASN A 26 -6.32 -18.98 13.57
CA ASN A 26 -6.23 -20.20 14.38
C ASN A 26 -7.49 -20.42 15.23
N GLN A 27 -8.12 -19.37 15.75
CA GLN A 27 -9.40 -19.47 16.46
C GLN A 27 -10.52 -19.89 15.50
N LEU A 28 -10.56 -19.32 14.30
CA LEU A 28 -11.49 -19.73 13.24
C LEU A 28 -11.32 -21.23 12.90
N LYS A 29 -10.09 -21.71 12.79
CA LYS A 29 -9.81 -23.13 12.57
C LYS A 29 -10.39 -24.02 13.67
N LYS A 30 -10.33 -23.58 14.93
CA LYS A 30 -10.94 -24.30 16.06
C LYS A 30 -12.46 -24.33 15.96
N LEU A 31 -13.10 -23.23 15.55
CA LEU A 31 -14.56 -23.16 15.35
C LEU A 31 -15.00 -24.17 14.29
N TYR A 32 -14.35 -24.20 13.12
CA TYR A 32 -14.68 -25.15 12.05
C TYR A 32 -14.43 -26.62 12.44
N LYS A 33 -13.37 -26.90 13.20
CA LYS A 33 -13.13 -28.27 13.72
C LYS A 33 -14.22 -28.71 14.67
N ARG A 34 -14.73 -27.81 15.52
CA ARG A 34 -15.88 -28.13 16.41
C ARG A 34 -17.12 -28.38 15.58
N LEU A 35 -17.45 -27.51 14.64
CA LEU A 35 -18.57 -27.69 13.74
C LEU A 35 -18.57 -29.08 13.07
N ILE A 36 -17.40 -29.46 12.49
CA ILE A 36 -17.26 -30.77 11.84
C ILE A 36 -17.57 -31.89 12.83
N LYS A 37 -16.97 -31.83 14.02
CA LYS A 37 -17.21 -32.85 15.08
C LYS A 37 -18.68 -32.94 15.49
N ASP A 38 -19.35 -31.81 15.67
CA ASP A 38 -20.75 -31.75 16.07
C ASP A 38 -21.65 -32.26 14.96
N LEU A 39 -21.39 -31.93 13.69
CA LEU A 39 -22.15 -32.46 12.55
C LEU A 39 -21.93 -33.96 12.36
N GLN A 40 -20.70 -34.45 12.53
CA GLN A 40 -20.41 -35.89 12.46
C GLN A 40 -21.09 -36.66 13.61
N SER A 41 -21.08 -36.13 14.83
CA SER A 41 -21.77 -36.72 15.97
C SER A 41 -23.29 -36.82 15.73
N HIS A 42 -23.89 -35.73 15.21
CA HIS A 42 -25.30 -35.71 14.87
C HIS A 42 -25.64 -36.71 13.76
N LEU A 43 -24.85 -36.72 12.67
CA LEU A 43 -24.98 -37.74 11.62
C LEU A 43 -24.87 -39.16 12.17
N GLY A 44 -23.93 -39.42 13.10
CA GLY A 44 -23.78 -40.71 13.76
C GLY A 44 -25.05 -41.15 14.50
N THR A 45 -25.70 -40.22 15.24
CA THR A 45 -26.96 -40.47 15.90
C THR A 45 -28.08 -40.82 14.90
N VAL A 46 -28.17 -40.09 13.80
CA VAL A 46 -29.13 -40.34 12.72
C VAL A 46 -28.89 -41.71 12.08
N TYR A 47 -27.66 -42.03 11.76
CA TYR A 47 -27.31 -43.34 11.18
C TYR A 47 -27.59 -44.50 12.14
N ALA A 48 -27.26 -44.37 13.43
CA ALA A 48 -27.48 -45.40 14.43
C ALA A 48 -28.99 -45.71 14.59
N LYS A 49 -29.84 -44.71 14.38
CA LYS A 49 -31.28 -44.87 14.54
C LYS A 49 -32.05 -45.31 13.30
N TYR A 50 -31.57 -44.90 12.12
CA TYR A 50 -32.37 -44.99 10.88
C TYR A 50 -31.70 -45.73 9.73
N SER A 51 -30.42 -46.17 9.84
CA SER A 51 -29.79 -47.01 8.84
C SER A 51 -30.40 -48.41 8.80
N ASP A 52 -30.24 -49.09 7.67
CA ASP A 52 -30.62 -50.50 7.58
C ASP A 52 -29.56 -51.44 8.20
N GLU A 53 -29.80 -52.75 8.11
CA GLU A 53 -28.88 -53.80 8.57
C GLU A 53 -27.50 -53.75 7.92
N ASN A 54 -27.40 -53.17 6.72
CA ASN A 54 -26.17 -52.96 6.00
C ASN A 54 -25.50 -51.61 6.32
N GLY A 55 -26.10 -50.82 7.23
CA GLY A 55 -25.61 -49.48 7.61
C GLY A 55 -25.87 -48.40 6.54
N LEU A 56 -26.82 -48.62 5.61
CA LEU A 56 -27.18 -47.66 4.59
C LEU A 56 -28.36 -46.79 5.04
N LEU A 57 -28.26 -45.49 4.76
CA LEU A 57 -29.28 -44.50 5.01
C LEU A 57 -29.77 -43.92 3.66
N THR A 58 -31.09 -43.99 3.42
CA THR A 58 -31.70 -43.51 2.17
C THR A 58 -32.76 -42.42 2.43
N TYR A 59 -33.11 -41.65 1.41
CA TYR A 59 -34.17 -40.64 1.48
C TYR A 59 -35.50 -41.25 1.90
N ALA A 60 -35.87 -42.44 1.39
CA ALA A 60 -37.13 -43.08 1.67
C ALA A 60 -37.30 -43.35 3.18
N ARG A 61 -36.22 -43.66 3.88
CA ARG A 61 -36.24 -43.86 5.35
C ARG A 61 -36.31 -42.58 6.13
N LEU A 62 -35.61 -41.54 5.71
CA LEU A 62 -35.61 -40.24 6.37
C LEU A 62 -36.91 -39.46 6.15
N HIS A 63 -37.51 -39.56 4.97
CA HIS A 63 -38.73 -38.84 4.60
C HIS A 63 -39.95 -39.27 5.39
N LYS A 64 -39.98 -40.55 5.82
CA LYS A 64 -41.06 -41.10 6.60
C LYS A 64 -41.32 -40.38 7.94
N ASP A 65 -40.29 -39.76 8.54
CA ASP A 65 -40.38 -39.10 9.83
C ASP A 65 -39.98 -37.59 9.74
N ALA A 66 -39.97 -37.01 8.56
CA ALA A 66 -39.50 -35.62 8.29
C ALA A 66 -38.10 -35.32 8.86
N LEU A 67 -37.23 -36.33 8.93
CA LEU A 67 -35.91 -36.24 9.54
C LEU A 67 -34.90 -35.53 8.62
N ASP A 68 -35.10 -35.59 7.31
CA ASP A 68 -34.35 -34.81 6.33
C ASP A 68 -34.48 -33.31 6.63
N ALA A 69 -35.68 -32.79 6.85
CA ALA A 69 -35.92 -31.41 7.20
C ALA A 69 -35.29 -31.05 8.56
N ARG A 70 -35.40 -31.93 9.57
CA ARG A 70 -34.78 -31.69 10.90
C ARG A 70 -33.25 -31.70 10.83
N LEU A 71 -32.66 -32.62 10.10
CA LEU A 71 -31.19 -32.65 9.90
C LEU A 71 -30.69 -31.35 9.25
N LEU A 72 -31.38 -30.88 8.23
CA LEU A 72 -31.02 -29.65 7.55
C LEU A 72 -31.24 -28.40 8.44
N GLN A 73 -32.28 -28.39 9.24
CA GLN A 73 -32.55 -27.32 10.21
C GLN A 73 -31.47 -27.27 11.30
N GLU A 74 -31.00 -28.41 11.78
CA GLU A 74 -29.92 -28.45 12.77
C GLU A 74 -28.57 -28.00 12.17
N VAL A 75 -28.26 -28.39 10.94
CA VAL A 75 -27.10 -27.87 10.21
C VAL A 75 -27.18 -26.35 10.13
N ALA A 76 -28.34 -25.78 9.77
CA ALA A 76 -28.51 -24.33 9.67
C ALA A 76 -28.36 -23.65 11.04
N SER A 77 -28.88 -24.24 12.12
CA SER A 77 -28.72 -23.73 13.49
C SER A 77 -27.24 -23.68 13.91
N LYS A 78 -26.52 -24.79 13.77
CA LYS A 78 -25.08 -24.85 14.12
C LYS A 78 -24.25 -23.90 13.29
N MET A 79 -24.60 -23.69 12.01
CA MET A 79 -23.98 -22.70 11.19
C MET A 79 -24.25 -21.26 11.63
N ASN A 80 -25.44 -20.97 12.18
CA ASN A 80 -25.73 -19.67 12.78
C ASN A 80 -24.75 -19.38 13.93
N ASP A 81 -24.59 -20.33 14.86
CA ASP A 81 -23.68 -20.18 16.00
C ASP A 81 -22.23 -19.91 15.55
N VAL A 82 -21.75 -20.69 14.58
CA VAL A 82 -20.41 -20.50 14.02
C VAL A 82 -20.29 -19.14 13.33
N THR A 83 -21.28 -18.71 12.55
CA THR A 83 -21.26 -17.42 11.85
C THR A 83 -21.30 -16.24 12.83
N GLN A 84 -22.05 -16.31 13.90
CA GLN A 84 -22.05 -15.29 14.95
C GLN A 84 -20.70 -15.22 15.67
N ALA A 85 -20.10 -16.36 15.99
CA ALA A 85 -18.76 -16.41 16.59
C ALA A 85 -17.69 -15.89 15.63
N GLU A 86 -17.78 -16.22 14.36
CA GLU A 86 -16.91 -15.71 13.29
C GLU A 86 -17.03 -14.19 13.13
N LYS A 87 -18.27 -13.69 13.08
CA LYS A 87 -18.55 -12.25 13.00
C LYS A 87 -17.94 -11.50 14.19
N LYS A 88 -18.17 -11.98 15.40
CA LYS A 88 -17.60 -11.39 16.62
C LYS A 88 -16.07 -11.36 16.55
N LEU A 89 -15.45 -12.48 16.22
CA LEU A 89 -14.00 -12.62 16.11
C LEU A 89 -13.39 -11.64 15.11
N ILE A 90 -14.01 -11.51 13.93
CA ILE A 90 -13.48 -10.63 12.87
C ILE A 90 -13.72 -9.16 13.24
N THR A 91 -14.89 -8.82 13.80
CA THR A 91 -15.18 -7.44 14.24
C THR A 91 -14.18 -6.99 15.30
N GLU A 92 -13.93 -7.80 16.33
CA GLU A 92 -12.95 -7.51 17.37
C GLU A 92 -11.53 -7.35 16.80
N LEU A 93 -11.13 -8.24 15.88
CA LEU A 93 -9.84 -8.14 15.18
C LEU A 93 -9.71 -6.81 14.42
N VAL A 94 -10.73 -6.47 13.63
CA VAL A 94 -10.76 -5.27 12.77
C VAL A 94 -10.72 -4.00 13.61
N GLU A 95 -11.53 -3.90 14.66
CA GLU A 95 -11.58 -2.75 15.57
C GLU A 95 -10.26 -2.54 16.30
N GLN A 96 -9.67 -3.60 16.83
CA GLN A 96 -8.38 -3.53 17.51
C GLN A 96 -7.24 -3.19 16.55
N THR A 97 -7.21 -3.82 15.37
CA THR A 97 -6.18 -3.53 14.36
C THR A 97 -6.23 -2.07 13.94
N TYR A 98 -7.39 -1.53 13.59
CA TYR A 98 -7.54 -0.14 13.22
C TYR A 98 -7.04 0.81 14.33
N SER A 99 -7.50 0.60 15.56
CA SER A 99 -7.15 1.45 16.70
C SER A 99 -5.64 1.43 16.98
N ASN A 100 -5.02 0.26 16.91
CA ASN A 100 -3.59 0.09 17.19
C ASN A 100 -2.71 0.72 16.11
N VAL A 101 -3.04 0.51 14.83
CA VAL A 101 -2.24 1.10 13.75
C VAL A 101 -2.42 2.60 13.68
N TYR A 102 -3.62 3.11 13.95
CA TYR A 102 -3.87 4.54 14.05
C TYR A 102 -2.99 5.19 15.14
N SER A 103 -3.06 4.67 16.37
CA SER A 103 -2.23 5.17 17.49
C SER A 103 -0.74 4.95 17.25
N GLY A 104 -0.37 3.85 16.61
CA GLY A 104 1.01 3.55 16.22
C GLY A 104 1.56 4.56 15.21
N MET A 105 0.77 4.96 14.23
CA MET A 105 1.15 6.00 13.27
C MET A 105 1.38 7.33 13.96
N VAL A 106 0.47 7.74 14.86
CA VAL A 106 0.62 8.99 15.62
C VAL A 106 1.92 8.98 16.42
N GLN A 107 2.20 7.90 17.15
CA GLN A 107 3.44 7.77 17.94
C GLN A 107 4.70 7.75 17.08
N ALA A 108 4.62 7.14 15.91
CA ALA A 108 5.75 7.06 14.99
C ALA A 108 6.10 8.43 14.40
N VAL A 109 5.08 9.19 14.00
CA VAL A 109 5.24 10.54 13.44
C VAL A 109 5.69 11.54 14.54
N ASP A 110 5.12 11.47 15.74
CA ASP A 110 5.54 12.27 16.89
C ASP A 110 7.05 12.13 17.16
N LYS A 111 7.53 10.88 17.18
CA LYS A 111 8.97 10.60 17.34
C LYS A 111 9.84 11.03 16.15
N ALA A 112 9.28 11.03 14.94
CA ALA A 112 10.02 11.40 13.74
C ALA A 112 10.15 12.92 13.60
N VAL A 113 9.12 13.65 14.03
CA VAL A 113 9.10 15.13 14.01
C VAL A 113 9.93 15.71 15.15
N ASP A 114 9.90 15.08 16.35
CA ASP A 114 10.63 15.46 17.57
C ASP A 114 10.58 16.97 17.89
N ASP A 115 9.42 17.58 17.67
CA ASP A 115 9.19 19.02 17.88
C ASP A 115 8.36 19.25 19.14
N ARG A 116 8.94 19.93 20.13
CA ARG A 116 8.30 20.18 21.45
C ARG A 116 7.08 21.08 21.35
N ASP A 117 7.03 21.95 20.35
CA ASP A 117 5.92 22.90 20.18
C ASP A 117 4.67 22.19 19.64
N LEU A 118 4.83 20.98 19.07
CA LEU A 118 3.75 20.18 18.49
C LEU A 118 3.18 19.10 19.43
N VAL A 119 3.64 19.01 20.66
CA VAL A 119 3.15 18.01 21.66
C VAL A 119 1.63 18.06 21.83
N THR A 120 1.04 19.25 21.84
CA THR A 120 -0.41 19.43 21.95
C THR A 120 -1.15 18.93 20.70
N THR A 121 -0.57 19.09 19.52
CA THR A 121 -1.11 18.60 18.24
C THR A 121 -1.18 17.08 18.25
N PHE A 122 -0.13 16.39 18.66
CA PHE A 122 -0.11 14.93 18.77
C PHE A 122 -1.06 14.41 19.84
N ALA A 123 -1.15 15.10 20.98
CA ALA A 123 -2.08 14.74 22.06
C ALA A 123 -3.55 14.75 21.62
N GLN A 124 -3.93 15.65 20.71
CA GLN A 124 -5.30 15.75 20.18
C GLN A 124 -5.69 14.64 19.21
N VAL A 125 -4.72 13.92 18.64
CA VAL A 125 -4.94 12.86 17.65
C VAL A 125 -4.52 11.46 18.12
N GLN A 126 -4.18 11.28 19.38
CA GLN A 126 -3.66 10.02 19.93
C GLN A 126 -4.56 8.80 19.70
N SER A 127 -5.85 9.00 19.54
CA SER A 127 -6.81 7.90 19.32
C SER A 127 -7.75 8.17 18.16
N ALA A 128 -8.09 7.12 17.45
CA ALA A 128 -9.06 7.18 16.36
C ALA A 128 -10.43 7.63 16.86
N LYS A 129 -11.07 8.53 16.11
CA LYS A 129 -12.44 8.96 16.39
C LYS A 129 -13.39 7.77 16.24
N PRO A 130 -14.37 7.54 17.15
CA PRO A 130 -15.30 6.41 17.07
C PRO A 130 -16.09 6.34 15.75
N GLN A 131 -16.31 7.48 15.11
CA GLN A 131 -16.97 7.55 13.79
C GLN A 131 -16.08 7.01 12.68
N ALA A 132 -14.79 7.34 12.67
CA ALA A 132 -13.82 6.84 11.70
C ALA A 132 -13.64 5.33 11.84
N LEU A 133 -13.52 4.83 13.06
CA LEU A 133 -13.48 3.40 13.35
C LEU A 133 -14.73 2.68 12.81
N ARG A 134 -15.93 3.19 13.10
CA ARG A 134 -17.18 2.60 12.58
C ARG A 134 -17.25 2.65 11.06
N ALA A 135 -16.83 3.74 10.46
CA ALA A 135 -16.76 3.86 9.00
C ALA A 135 -15.80 2.84 8.40
N ALA A 136 -14.62 2.65 8.98
CA ALA A 136 -13.62 1.68 8.54
C ALA A 136 -14.15 0.23 8.65
N VAL A 137 -14.77 -0.13 9.77
CA VAL A 137 -15.35 -1.47 9.99
C VAL A 137 -16.48 -1.78 9.00
N ASN A 138 -17.30 -0.79 8.68
CA ASN A 138 -18.44 -0.96 7.77
C ASN A 138 -18.13 -0.66 6.30
N ASN A 139 -16.90 -0.24 5.97
CA ASN A 139 -16.51 0.03 4.61
C ASN A 139 -16.60 -1.24 3.74
N PRO A 140 -17.42 -1.25 2.68
CA PRO A 140 -17.65 -2.46 1.91
C PRO A 140 -16.44 -2.85 1.08
N VAL A 141 -16.09 -4.13 1.09
CA VAL A 141 -15.21 -4.75 0.08
C VAL A 141 -16.11 -5.25 -1.05
N HIS A 142 -15.91 -4.76 -2.25
CA HIS A 142 -16.75 -5.09 -3.43
C HIS A 142 -18.25 -4.83 -3.24
N GLY A 143 -18.60 -3.74 -2.60
CA GLY A 143 -19.99 -3.41 -2.33
C GLY A 143 -20.67 -4.29 -1.28
N LEU A 144 -19.93 -5.17 -0.61
CA LEU A 144 -20.44 -6.02 0.48
C LEU A 144 -19.77 -5.64 1.80
N THR A 145 -20.57 -5.30 2.78
CA THR A 145 -20.10 -5.14 4.18
C THR A 145 -19.60 -6.48 4.71
N LEU A 146 -18.77 -6.47 5.76
CA LEU A 146 -18.32 -7.68 6.44
C LEU A 146 -19.50 -8.60 6.81
N SER A 147 -20.57 -8.03 7.36
CA SER A 147 -21.78 -8.79 7.71
C SER A 147 -22.41 -9.48 6.51
N ALA A 148 -22.53 -8.78 5.37
CA ALA A 148 -23.08 -9.33 4.14
C ALA A 148 -22.19 -10.42 3.53
N GLN A 149 -20.86 -10.25 3.61
CA GLN A 149 -19.91 -11.28 3.16
C GLN A 149 -20.02 -12.56 3.98
N LEU A 150 -20.11 -12.44 5.32
CA LEU A 150 -20.25 -13.58 6.22
C LEU A 150 -21.57 -14.30 6.01
N GLU A 151 -22.68 -13.58 5.83
CA GLU A 151 -23.99 -14.15 5.55
C GLU A 151 -24.01 -14.90 4.21
N LYS A 152 -23.43 -14.29 3.16
CA LYS A 152 -23.26 -14.98 1.86
C LYS A 152 -22.42 -16.25 2.01
N ASN A 153 -21.34 -16.21 2.81
CA ASN A 153 -20.52 -17.39 3.05
C ASN A 153 -21.30 -18.46 3.81
N ARG A 154 -22.06 -18.08 4.85
CA ARG A 154 -22.97 -18.96 5.60
C ARG A 154 -23.95 -19.70 4.69
N ALA A 155 -24.66 -18.98 3.83
CA ALA A 155 -25.60 -19.56 2.91
C ALA A 155 -24.94 -20.58 1.97
N ASN A 156 -23.75 -20.26 1.43
CA ASN A 156 -22.97 -21.16 0.60
C ASN A 156 -22.52 -22.42 1.35
N ILE A 157 -22.18 -22.30 2.65
CA ILE A 157 -21.78 -23.43 3.48
C ILE A 157 -22.97 -24.37 3.70
N ILE A 158 -24.11 -23.81 4.10
CA ILE A 158 -25.34 -24.58 4.30
C ILE A 158 -25.71 -25.33 3.02
N TYR A 159 -25.74 -24.63 1.91
CA TYR A 159 -26.00 -25.22 0.59
C TYR A 159 -25.04 -26.36 0.25
N GLY A 160 -23.72 -26.16 0.46
CA GLY A 160 -22.71 -27.19 0.22
C GLY A 160 -22.88 -28.44 1.08
N ILE A 161 -23.27 -28.25 2.36
CA ILE A 161 -23.58 -29.38 3.27
C ILE A 161 -24.84 -30.08 2.80
N GLN A 162 -25.90 -29.34 2.46
CA GLN A 162 -27.16 -29.90 1.95
C GLN A 162 -26.94 -30.76 0.70
N GLN A 163 -26.12 -30.25 -0.26
CA GLN A 163 -25.73 -31.03 -1.43
C GLN A 163 -24.95 -32.29 -1.06
N ALA A 164 -23.97 -32.19 -0.16
CA ALA A 164 -23.16 -33.32 0.27
C ALA A 164 -24.01 -34.42 0.90
N VAL A 165 -24.94 -34.04 1.78
CA VAL A 165 -25.89 -34.93 2.40
C VAL A 165 -26.88 -35.51 1.37
N GLY A 166 -27.43 -34.68 0.49
CA GLY A 166 -28.37 -35.11 -0.54
C GLY A 166 -27.77 -36.15 -1.48
N ILE A 167 -26.56 -35.94 -1.97
CA ILE A 167 -25.84 -36.89 -2.80
C ILE A 167 -25.60 -38.21 -2.05
N GLY A 168 -25.14 -38.13 -0.79
CA GLY A 168 -24.87 -39.30 0.03
C GLY A 168 -26.13 -40.15 0.28
N LEU A 169 -27.27 -39.53 0.54
CA LEU A 169 -28.55 -40.20 0.68
C LEU A 169 -29.07 -40.82 -0.60
N SER A 170 -28.83 -40.18 -1.76
CA SER A 170 -29.23 -40.68 -3.06
C SER A 170 -28.47 -41.93 -3.49
N VAL A 171 -27.18 -42.03 -3.12
CA VAL A 171 -26.33 -43.18 -3.46
C VAL A 171 -26.26 -44.22 -2.35
N GLY A 172 -26.91 -43.98 -1.23
CA GLY A 172 -26.93 -44.89 -0.06
C GLY A 172 -25.57 -44.98 0.64
N ASP A 173 -24.95 -43.83 0.94
CA ASP A 173 -23.68 -43.82 1.64
C ASP A 173 -23.79 -44.40 3.04
N ARG A 174 -22.77 -45.12 3.48
CA ARG A 174 -22.55 -45.45 4.90
C ARG A 174 -22.08 -44.24 5.67
N TYR A 175 -22.19 -44.26 6.98
CA TYR A 175 -21.80 -43.16 7.86
C TYR A 175 -20.43 -42.58 7.56
N ASP A 176 -19.41 -43.43 7.44
CA ASP A 176 -18.02 -42.95 7.20
C ASP A 176 -17.86 -42.17 5.88
N THR A 177 -18.57 -42.61 4.84
CA THR A 177 -18.56 -41.95 3.54
C THR A 177 -19.30 -40.62 3.60
N MET A 178 -20.45 -40.59 4.24
CA MET A 178 -21.25 -39.39 4.47
C MET A 178 -20.46 -38.35 5.30
N ALA A 179 -19.86 -38.79 6.41
CA ALA A 179 -19.04 -37.94 7.27
C ALA A 179 -17.87 -37.30 6.53
N LYS A 180 -17.20 -38.06 5.65
CA LYS A 180 -16.13 -37.55 4.78
C LYS A 180 -16.67 -36.56 3.75
N ARG A 181 -17.86 -36.76 3.16
CA ARG A 181 -18.49 -35.79 2.23
C ARG A 181 -18.73 -34.44 2.90
N VAL A 182 -19.35 -34.46 4.08
CA VAL A 182 -19.63 -33.26 4.86
C VAL A 182 -18.33 -32.55 5.24
N GLN A 183 -17.34 -33.29 5.71
CA GLN A 183 -16.02 -32.74 6.02
C GLN A 183 -15.36 -32.09 4.78
N LYS A 184 -15.41 -32.77 3.63
CA LYS A 184 -14.87 -32.23 2.38
C LYS A 184 -15.57 -30.94 1.94
N ALA A 185 -16.89 -30.85 2.09
CA ALA A 185 -17.63 -29.61 1.79
C ALA A 185 -17.18 -28.44 2.67
N LEU A 186 -16.82 -28.69 3.93
CA LEU A 186 -16.40 -27.68 4.89
C LEU A 186 -14.94 -27.27 4.76
N ILE A 187 -14.00 -28.21 4.66
CA ILE A 187 -12.57 -27.95 4.74
C ILE A 187 -11.77 -28.46 3.51
N GLY A 188 -12.43 -29.02 2.51
CA GLY A 188 -11.76 -29.64 1.36
C GLY A 188 -11.11 -30.98 1.69
N ASP A 189 -10.50 -31.62 0.69
CA ASP A 189 -9.88 -32.96 0.83
C ASP A 189 -8.65 -32.95 1.75
N ASP A 190 -7.92 -31.82 1.77
CA ASP A 190 -6.67 -31.66 2.50
C ASP A 190 -6.76 -30.83 3.78
N GLY A 191 -7.99 -30.48 4.20
CA GLY A 191 -8.25 -29.64 5.37
C GLY A 191 -7.91 -28.16 5.18
N THR A 192 -7.62 -27.71 3.95
CA THR A 192 -7.25 -26.31 3.64
C THR A 192 -8.17 -25.65 2.61
N GLY A 193 -9.16 -26.38 2.10
CA GLY A 193 -10.10 -25.95 1.08
C GLY A 193 -11.49 -25.63 1.60
N GLY A 194 -12.48 -25.80 0.73
CA GLY A 194 -13.90 -25.66 1.05
C GLY A 194 -14.30 -24.28 1.57
N SER A 195 -15.29 -24.28 2.42
CA SER A 195 -15.86 -23.06 3.00
C SER A 195 -14.93 -22.39 4.03
N TYR A 196 -14.12 -23.16 4.73
CA TYR A 196 -13.10 -22.67 5.66
C TYR A 196 -12.09 -21.76 4.96
N ALA A 197 -11.63 -22.13 3.76
CA ALA A 197 -10.70 -21.28 2.99
C ALA A 197 -11.31 -19.92 2.62
N LYS A 198 -12.63 -19.87 2.40
CA LYS A 198 -13.32 -18.60 2.14
C LYS A 198 -13.37 -17.73 3.39
N SER A 199 -13.65 -18.31 4.57
CA SER A 199 -13.61 -17.58 5.83
C SER A 199 -12.22 -17.03 6.16
N ILE A 200 -11.16 -17.82 5.97
CA ILE A 200 -9.79 -17.32 6.13
C ILE A 200 -9.52 -16.15 5.19
N ARG A 201 -9.98 -16.22 3.95
CA ARG A 201 -9.83 -15.16 2.97
C ARG A 201 -10.51 -13.88 3.42
N ILE A 202 -11.72 -13.96 3.99
CA ILE A 202 -12.44 -12.81 4.56
C ILE A 202 -11.61 -12.20 5.69
N VAL A 203 -11.17 -13.00 6.68
CA VAL A 203 -10.35 -12.53 7.82
C VAL A 203 -9.13 -11.77 7.31
N ARG A 204 -8.34 -12.37 6.40
CA ARG A 204 -7.10 -11.77 5.89
C ARG A 204 -7.34 -10.51 5.08
N THR A 205 -8.36 -10.50 4.24
CA THR A 205 -8.69 -9.33 3.42
C THR A 205 -9.13 -8.17 4.30
N GLU A 206 -10.01 -8.42 5.29
CA GLU A 206 -10.50 -7.38 6.18
C GLU A 206 -9.42 -6.86 7.14
N ALA A 207 -8.64 -7.72 7.76
CA ALA A 207 -7.53 -7.32 8.63
C ALA A 207 -6.50 -6.47 7.88
N HIS A 208 -6.13 -6.89 6.65
CA HIS A 208 -5.23 -6.12 5.80
C HIS A 208 -5.80 -4.75 5.44
N ARG A 209 -7.03 -4.71 4.92
CA ARG A 209 -7.72 -3.48 4.52
C ARG A 209 -7.79 -2.47 5.67
N VAL A 210 -8.20 -2.93 6.85
CA VAL A 210 -8.37 -2.04 8.03
C VAL A 210 -7.04 -1.53 8.55
N ARG A 211 -5.99 -2.35 8.48
CA ARG A 211 -4.63 -1.95 8.84
C ARG A 211 -4.15 -0.81 7.94
N GLU A 212 -4.27 -0.98 6.64
CA GLU A 212 -3.85 0.06 5.69
C GLU A 212 -4.74 1.31 5.79
N GLN A 213 -6.05 1.14 6.05
CA GLN A 213 -6.97 2.26 6.27
C GLN A 213 -6.64 3.03 7.55
N GLY A 214 -6.38 2.34 8.67
CA GLY A 214 -6.02 3.01 9.93
C GLY A 214 -4.74 3.81 9.83
N ASN A 215 -3.73 3.28 9.14
CA ASN A 215 -2.50 4.03 8.84
C ASN A 215 -2.78 5.26 7.96
N GLN A 216 -3.58 5.11 6.90
CA GLN A 216 -3.92 6.20 5.99
C GLN A 216 -4.75 7.30 6.67
N ASP A 217 -5.73 6.92 7.48
CA ASP A 217 -6.58 7.88 8.19
C ASP A 217 -5.76 8.68 9.22
N ALA A 218 -4.88 8.02 9.96
CA ALA A 218 -3.97 8.68 10.91
C ALA A 218 -2.98 9.59 10.19
N ALA A 219 -2.35 9.12 9.12
CA ALA A 219 -1.39 9.90 8.35
C ALA A 219 -2.04 11.15 7.72
N LYS A 220 -3.27 11.01 7.21
CA LYS A 220 -4.04 12.13 6.68
C LYS A 220 -4.41 13.16 7.76
N GLU A 221 -4.88 12.71 8.92
CA GLU A 221 -5.22 13.61 10.04
C GLU A 221 -3.97 14.35 10.54
N LEU A 222 -2.83 13.65 10.63
CA LEU A 222 -1.55 14.24 11.01
C LEU A 222 -1.05 15.23 9.97
N HIS A 223 -1.09 14.86 8.69
CA HIS A 223 -0.69 15.76 7.61
C HIS A 223 -1.46 17.07 7.65
N ASN A 224 -2.79 17.02 7.76
CA ASN A 224 -3.62 18.22 7.80
C ASN A 224 -3.32 19.15 9.00
N ARG A 225 -2.75 18.61 10.07
CA ARG A 225 -2.35 19.39 11.25
C ARG A 225 -0.90 19.87 11.20
N LEU A 226 -0.06 19.11 10.53
CA LEU A 226 1.39 19.41 10.44
C LEU A 226 1.72 20.28 9.22
N GLU A 227 0.86 20.28 8.19
CA GLU A 227 1.05 21.11 6.99
C GLU A 227 1.14 22.63 7.32
N PRO A 228 0.26 23.20 8.18
CA PRO A 228 0.41 24.60 8.61
C PRO A 228 1.72 24.90 9.36
N GLU A 229 2.33 23.88 9.96
CA GLU A 229 3.59 23.95 10.71
C GLU A 229 4.82 23.66 9.80
N GLY A 230 4.59 23.60 8.50
CA GLY A 230 5.64 23.39 7.52
C GLY A 230 6.10 21.94 7.36
N PHE A 231 5.24 20.96 7.62
CA PHE A 231 5.55 19.56 7.38
C PHE A 231 4.61 18.96 6.32
N VAL A 232 5.15 18.16 5.43
CA VAL A 232 4.37 17.34 4.50
C VAL A 232 4.58 15.86 4.78
N MET A 233 3.56 15.06 4.45
CA MET A 233 3.65 13.62 4.51
C MET A 233 3.50 13.03 3.10
N VAL A 234 4.42 12.15 2.75
CA VAL A 234 4.44 11.38 1.51
C VAL A 234 4.25 9.91 1.85
N LYS A 235 3.59 9.18 0.98
CA LYS A 235 3.38 7.73 1.11
C LYS A 235 3.89 6.99 -0.11
N THR A 236 4.52 5.83 0.13
CA THR A 236 5.13 5.01 -0.93
C THR A 236 4.57 3.60 -0.89
N TRP A 237 4.13 3.09 -2.05
CA TRP A 237 3.61 1.73 -2.19
C TRP A 237 4.73 0.70 -2.24
N HIS A 238 4.60 -0.37 -1.44
CA HIS A 238 5.53 -1.50 -1.42
C HIS A 238 4.82 -2.82 -1.64
N THR A 239 5.50 -3.73 -2.30
CA THR A 239 5.08 -5.12 -2.47
C THR A 239 5.86 -6.05 -1.54
N MET A 240 5.38 -7.26 -1.34
CA MET A 240 6.12 -8.29 -0.58
C MET A 240 7.30 -8.88 -1.35
N LYS A 241 7.54 -8.49 -2.60
CA LYS A 241 8.64 -8.93 -3.48
C LYS A 241 8.76 -10.46 -3.59
N ASP A 242 7.62 -11.17 -3.52
CA ASP A 242 7.55 -12.62 -3.65
C ASP A 242 6.68 -13.04 -4.86
N GLU A 243 6.74 -14.31 -5.23
CA GLU A 243 6.02 -14.86 -6.36
C GLU A 243 4.49 -14.86 -6.20
N ARG A 244 3.94 -14.40 -5.08
CA ARG A 244 2.50 -14.25 -4.86
C ARG A 244 2.00 -12.83 -5.13
N VAL A 245 2.90 -11.90 -5.44
CA VAL A 245 2.51 -10.54 -5.84
C VAL A 245 1.89 -10.58 -7.23
N ARG A 246 0.77 -9.88 -7.44
CA ARG A 246 0.14 -9.78 -8.75
C ARG A 246 1.11 -9.19 -9.80
N PRO A 247 1.15 -9.68 -11.02
CA PRO A 247 0.15 -10.50 -11.71
C PRO A 247 0.27 -12.01 -11.51
N ASN A 248 1.10 -12.49 -10.59
CA ASN A 248 1.30 -13.90 -10.38
C ASN A 248 0.04 -14.58 -9.83
N VAL A 249 -0.25 -15.73 -10.37
CA VAL A 249 -1.35 -16.60 -9.94
C VAL A 249 -0.78 -17.80 -9.22
N SER A 250 -1.21 -18.04 -7.99
CA SER A 250 -0.80 -19.19 -7.20
C SER A 250 -1.80 -20.33 -7.36
N ARG A 251 -1.29 -21.53 -7.60
CA ARG A 251 -2.07 -22.77 -7.70
C ARG A 251 -1.44 -23.86 -6.85
N LYS A 252 -2.22 -24.47 -5.95
CA LYS A 252 -1.77 -25.64 -5.20
C LYS A 252 -1.78 -26.88 -6.08
N THR A 253 -0.70 -27.63 -6.08
CA THR A 253 -0.54 -28.89 -6.78
C THR A 253 -0.17 -30.00 -5.79
N LYS A 254 -0.15 -31.27 -6.22
CA LYS A 254 0.32 -32.39 -5.39
C LYS A 254 1.77 -32.24 -4.91
N LYS A 255 2.60 -31.46 -5.64
CA LYS A 255 4.00 -31.19 -5.35
C LYS A 255 4.24 -29.87 -4.58
N GLY A 256 3.18 -29.17 -4.14
CA GLY A 256 3.25 -27.88 -3.46
C GLY A 256 2.62 -26.75 -4.30
N TRP A 257 2.95 -25.50 -3.95
CA TRP A 257 2.45 -24.33 -4.65
C TRP A 257 3.20 -24.11 -5.97
N LYS A 258 2.46 -23.88 -7.04
CA LYS A 258 2.99 -23.43 -8.33
C LYS A 258 2.48 -22.02 -8.60
N TYR A 259 3.39 -21.15 -9.02
CA TYR A 259 3.10 -19.78 -9.40
C TYR A 259 3.26 -19.62 -10.91
N SER A 260 2.42 -18.83 -11.52
CA SER A 260 2.48 -18.47 -12.93
C SER A 260 2.10 -17.02 -13.13
N ILE A 261 2.67 -16.36 -14.13
CA ILE A 261 2.31 -14.99 -14.48
C ILE A 261 0.88 -15.00 -15.04
N GLY A 262 0.00 -14.18 -14.48
CA GLY A 262 -1.36 -13.98 -14.95
C GLY A 262 -1.42 -13.05 -16.17
N ASN A 263 -2.63 -12.66 -16.57
CA ASN A 263 -2.88 -11.82 -17.75
C ASN A 263 -2.45 -10.34 -17.60
N GLY A 264 -1.89 -9.95 -16.44
CA GLY A 264 -1.35 -8.62 -16.21
C GLY A 264 -2.37 -7.50 -15.97
N LYS A 265 -3.68 -7.76 -16.03
CA LYS A 265 -4.71 -6.75 -15.77
C LYS A 265 -4.57 -6.11 -14.38
N TYR A 266 -4.24 -6.92 -13.38
CA TYR A 266 -3.97 -6.50 -12.01
C TYR A 266 -2.49 -6.71 -11.73
N ASN A 267 -1.69 -5.65 -11.75
CA ASN A 267 -0.23 -5.75 -11.68
C ASN A 267 0.35 -4.87 -10.57
N HIS A 268 0.45 -5.44 -9.37
CA HIS A 268 1.03 -4.73 -8.22
C HIS A 268 2.56 -4.66 -8.26
N VAL A 269 3.24 -5.47 -9.06
CA VAL A 269 4.70 -5.36 -9.23
C VAL A 269 5.09 -3.98 -9.74
N LYS A 270 4.27 -3.39 -10.64
CA LYS A 270 4.49 -2.04 -11.17
C LYS A 270 4.24 -0.91 -10.15
N MET A 271 3.67 -1.24 -9.00
CA MET A 271 3.39 -0.26 -7.94
C MET A 271 4.57 -0.08 -6.98
N GLU A 272 5.56 -0.98 -7.02
CA GLU A 272 6.71 -0.90 -6.12
C GLU A 272 7.44 0.42 -6.25
N GLY A 273 7.56 1.16 -5.14
CA GLY A 273 8.26 2.45 -5.09
C GLY A 273 7.46 3.65 -5.61
N GLN A 274 6.20 3.47 -6.05
CA GLN A 274 5.36 4.60 -6.42
C GLN A 274 5.06 5.44 -5.17
N SER A 275 5.40 6.73 -5.21
CA SER A 275 5.19 7.69 -4.14
C SER A 275 4.18 8.75 -4.54
N VAL A 276 3.32 9.14 -3.62
CA VAL A 276 2.33 10.21 -3.79
C VAL A 276 2.17 10.97 -2.47
N PRO A 277 1.70 12.23 -2.49
CA PRO A 277 1.27 12.93 -1.29
C PRO A 277 0.24 12.11 -0.50
N VAL A 278 0.24 12.22 0.83
CA VAL A 278 -0.62 11.37 1.67
C VAL A 278 -2.12 11.57 1.38
N ASN A 279 -2.51 12.75 0.90
CA ASN A 279 -3.89 13.09 0.55
C ASN A 279 -4.30 12.61 -0.85
N GLU A 280 -3.37 12.15 -1.67
CA GLU A 280 -3.64 11.71 -3.04
C GLU A 280 -3.76 10.19 -3.15
N PRO A 281 -4.60 9.67 -4.06
CA PRO A 281 -4.68 8.25 -4.33
C PRO A 281 -3.54 7.78 -5.23
N PHE A 282 -3.13 6.54 -5.05
CA PHE A 282 -2.32 5.82 -6.06
C PHE A 282 -3.16 5.49 -7.28
N THR A 283 -2.56 5.50 -8.46
CA THR A 283 -3.17 5.01 -9.70
C THR A 283 -2.63 3.62 -10.00
N LEU A 284 -3.50 2.62 -9.98
CA LEU A 284 -3.13 1.24 -10.26
C LEU A 284 -3.06 0.97 -11.78
N PRO A 285 -2.26 0.00 -12.23
CA PRO A 285 -2.14 -0.37 -13.64
C PRO A 285 -3.46 -0.80 -14.32
N SER A 286 -4.47 -1.15 -13.54
CA SER A 286 -5.82 -1.43 -14.04
C SER A 286 -6.65 -0.18 -14.38
N GLY A 287 -6.13 1.01 -14.08
CA GLY A 287 -6.84 2.29 -14.16
C GLY A 287 -7.68 2.62 -12.93
N ALA A 288 -7.71 1.76 -11.92
CA ALA A 288 -8.36 2.06 -10.65
C ALA A 288 -7.49 2.98 -9.79
N THR A 289 -8.13 3.67 -8.85
CA THR A 289 -7.42 4.45 -7.83
C THR A 289 -7.62 3.85 -6.44
N ALA A 290 -6.63 3.99 -5.57
CA ALA A 290 -6.71 3.54 -4.19
C ALA A 290 -5.91 4.44 -3.25
N MET A 291 -6.48 4.81 -2.12
CA MET A 291 -5.74 5.57 -1.10
C MET A 291 -4.64 4.73 -0.43
N SER A 292 -4.83 3.41 -0.36
CA SER A 292 -3.88 2.42 0.16
C SER A 292 -4.17 1.05 -0.41
N PRO A 293 -3.25 0.07 -0.32
CA PRO A 293 -3.48 -1.30 -0.74
C PRO A 293 -4.73 -1.91 -0.09
N GLY A 294 -5.56 -2.58 -0.89
CA GLY A 294 -6.82 -3.18 -0.41
C GLY A 294 -7.99 -2.21 -0.34
N MET A 295 -7.86 -1.00 -0.88
CA MET A 295 -8.88 0.06 -0.84
C MET A 295 -9.31 0.55 -2.24
N SER A 296 -9.11 -0.24 -3.28
CA SER A 296 -9.52 0.12 -4.64
C SER A 296 -11.01 -0.10 -4.91
N GLY A 297 -11.69 -0.90 -4.10
CA GLY A 297 -13.06 -1.36 -4.33
C GLY A 297 -13.18 -2.42 -5.42
N ILE A 298 -12.08 -2.90 -5.99
CA ILE A 298 -12.05 -3.91 -7.05
C ILE A 298 -11.55 -5.25 -6.50
N ALA A 299 -12.34 -6.33 -6.67
CA ALA A 299 -12.04 -7.68 -6.18
C ALA A 299 -10.64 -8.16 -6.58
N GLY A 300 -10.28 -7.95 -7.84
CA GLY A 300 -9.00 -8.39 -8.39
C GLY A 300 -7.80 -7.66 -7.81
N GLU A 301 -7.97 -6.45 -7.28
CA GLU A 301 -6.92 -5.66 -6.64
C GLU A 301 -6.85 -5.95 -5.13
N ASP A 302 -8.00 -6.02 -4.45
CA ASP A 302 -8.07 -5.95 -2.99
C ASP A 302 -7.99 -7.32 -2.30
N ILE A 303 -8.68 -8.36 -2.82
CA ILE A 303 -8.75 -9.67 -2.16
C ILE A 303 -7.36 -10.32 -2.07
N ASN A 304 -6.94 -10.70 -0.86
CA ASN A 304 -5.61 -11.27 -0.57
C ASN A 304 -4.44 -10.37 -1.02
N CYS A 305 -4.64 -9.06 -1.16
CA CYS A 305 -3.53 -8.13 -1.32
C CYS A 305 -2.64 -8.17 -0.07
N ARG A 306 -1.32 -8.04 -0.26
CA ARG A 306 -0.32 -8.02 0.82
C ARG A 306 0.64 -6.86 0.67
N CYS A 307 0.39 -5.99 -0.31
CA CYS A 307 1.13 -4.75 -0.46
C CYS A 307 0.90 -3.86 0.76
N PHE A 308 1.80 -2.95 1.01
CA PHE A 308 1.70 -2.03 2.15
C PHE A 308 2.26 -0.67 1.75
N VAL A 309 2.05 0.31 2.61
CA VAL A 309 2.54 1.68 2.41
C VAL A 309 3.55 2.00 3.49
N SER A 310 4.68 2.58 3.12
CA SER A 310 5.55 3.34 4.02
C SER A 310 5.16 4.82 3.99
N TYR A 311 5.49 5.54 5.05
CA TYR A 311 5.19 6.95 5.21
C TYR A 311 6.45 7.71 5.56
N GLU A 312 6.59 8.89 5.02
CA GLU A 312 7.68 9.81 5.29
C GLU A 312 7.11 11.16 5.68
N VAL A 313 7.68 11.76 6.73
CA VAL A 313 7.38 13.13 7.14
C VAL A 313 8.57 13.98 6.76
N ARG A 314 8.32 15.03 6.00
CA ARG A 314 9.33 15.99 5.55
C ARG A 314 8.97 17.36 6.08
N LYS A 315 9.92 18.06 6.67
CA LYS A 315 9.75 19.49 6.95
C LYS A 315 9.83 20.23 5.63
N ILE A 316 8.79 20.96 5.25
CA ILE A 316 8.86 21.86 4.10
C ILE A 316 9.77 23.00 4.51
N GLN A 317 10.99 23.00 4.01
CA GLN A 317 11.79 24.21 4.06
C GLN A 317 11.28 25.10 2.93
N GLY A 318 10.43 26.06 3.24
CA GLY A 318 10.06 27.14 2.37
C GLY A 318 8.86 26.94 1.43
N LEU A 319 7.63 26.95 1.96
CA LEU A 319 6.42 27.40 1.25
C LEU A 319 5.48 28.04 2.31
N HIS A 320 5.49 29.37 2.34
CA HIS A 320 4.49 30.27 2.98
C HIS A 320 4.07 30.06 4.45
N ALA A 321 4.99 29.86 5.36
CA ALA A 321 4.84 30.33 6.73
C ALA A 321 6.00 31.29 6.98
N GLY A 322 5.76 32.45 7.56
CA GLY A 322 6.75 33.52 7.72
C GLY A 322 8.11 33.00 8.12
N ILE A 323 9.01 32.97 7.16
CA ILE A 323 10.34 32.41 7.28
C ILE A 323 11.09 33.21 8.32
N SER A 324 11.31 32.64 9.48
CA SER A 324 12.49 32.97 10.27
C SER A 324 13.66 32.49 9.44
N ILE A 325 14.28 33.37 8.68
CA ILE A 325 15.55 33.13 8.01
C ILE A 325 16.49 32.67 9.12
N ASP A 326 16.84 31.37 9.03
CA ASP A 326 17.78 30.79 9.99
C ASP A 326 19.06 31.63 9.97
N LYS A 327 19.69 31.86 11.10
CA LYS A 327 20.83 32.79 11.27
C LYS A 327 22.08 32.43 10.44
N GLY A 328 21.94 31.56 9.42
CA GLY A 328 23.00 31.08 8.54
C GLY A 328 22.66 31.11 7.03
N HIS A 329 21.43 31.44 6.64
CA HIS A 329 21.08 31.48 5.22
C HIS A 329 21.84 32.63 4.52
N LYS A 330 22.64 32.28 3.51
CA LYS A 330 23.35 33.26 2.69
C LYS A 330 22.38 33.80 1.62
N PRO A 331 22.18 35.13 1.55
CA PRO A 331 21.29 35.71 0.54
C PRO A 331 21.79 35.40 -0.86
N PRO A 332 20.90 35.35 -1.86
CA PRO A 332 21.25 35.07 -3.24
C PRO A 332 22.20 36.15 -3.79
N GLU A 333 23.14 35.73 -4.64
CA GLU A 333 24.16 36.59 -5.23
C GLU A 333 23.84 36.84 -6.70
N PHE A 334 23.69 38.12 -7.08
CA PHE A 334 23.62 38.49 -8.50
C PHE A 334 25.01 38.37 -9.13
N LEU A 335 25.11 37.60 -10.23
CA LEU A 335 26.38 37.32 -10.89
C LEU A 335 26.60 38.19 -12.14
N GLU A 336 25.64 38.19 -13.04
CA GLU A 336 25.69 38.95 -14.30
C GLU A 336 24.31 39.04 -14.93
N HIS A 337 24.20 39.88 -15.95
CA HIS A 337 23.02 39.94 -16.82
C HIS A 337 23.40 39.48 -18.23
N ILE A 338 22.58 38.64 -18.87
CA ILE A 338 22.81 38.12 -20.22
C ILE A 338 21.63 38.43 -21.14
N ASN A 339 21.91 38.50 -22.44
CA ASN A 339 20.84 38.49 -23.43
C ASN A 339 20.23 37.11 -23.51
N LEU A 340 18.92 37.03 -23.32
CA LEU A 340 18.23 35.74 -23.23
C LEU A 340 18.09 35.09 -24.61
N SER A 341 19.03 34.18 -24.91
CA SER A 341 18.97 33.27 -26.05
C SER A 341 19.37 31.89 -25.57
N GLU A 342 18.81 30.84 -26.16
CA GLU A 342 19.10 29.46 -25.74
C GLU A 342 20.62 29.17 -25.74
N LYS A 343 21.34 29.64 -26.76
CA LYS A 343 22.78 29.48 -26.86
C LYS A 343 23.55 30.17 -25.72
N GLU A 344 23.15 31.37 -25.35
CA GLU A 344 23.84 32.14 -24.29
C GLU A 344 23.48 31.58 -22.92
N VAL A 345 22.21 31.17 -22.71
CA VAL A 345 21.78 30.48 -21.49
C VAL A 345 22.57 29.20 -21.26
N LEU A 346 22.64 28.30 -22.27
CA LEU A 346 23.37 27.04 -22.15
C LEU A 346 24.87 27.24 -21.91
N LYS A 347 25.45 28.26 -22.53
CA LYS A 347 26.85 28.66 -22.30
C LYS A 347 27.06 29.18 -20.87
N THR A 348 26.13 29.94 -20.35
CA THR A 348 26.18 30.52 -19.01
C THR A 348 26.00 29.41 -17.95
N LEU A 349 25.02 28.52 -18.10
CA LEU A 349 24.90 27.36 -17.22
C LEU A 349 26.20 26.56 -17.19
N LYS A 350 26.75 26.19 -18.35
CA LYS A 350 28.01 25.45 -18.45
C LYS A 350 29.22 26.18 -17.83
N LYS A 351 29.24 27.51 -17.88
CA LYS A 351 30.29 28.33 -17.24
C LYS A 351 30.26 28.13 -15.73
N TYR A 352 29.07 28.26 -15.13
CA TYR A 352 28.91 28.20 -13.68
C TYR A 352 28.89 26.77 -13.15
N GLU A 353 28.45 25.78 -13.91
CA GLU A 353 28.57 24.36 -13.58
C GLU A 353 29.98 23.94 -13.20
N LYS A 354 31.00 24.49 -13.90
CA LYS A 354 32.41 24.26 -13.59
C LYS A 354 32.84 24.81 -12.24
N ILE A 355 32.16 25.86 -11.76
CA ILE A 355 32.43 26.52 -10.48
C ILE A 355 31.76 25.76 -9.36
N ILE A 356 30.44 25.54 -9.45
CA ILE A 356 29.65 24.96 -8.36
C ILE A 356 29.88 23.46 -8.18
N ARG A 357 30.32 22.73 -9.18
CA ARG A 357 30.54 21.26 -9.16
C ARG A 357 31.39 20.78 -7.98
N LYS A 358 32.39 21.58 -7.57
CA LYS A 358 33.35 21.23 -6.51
C LYS A 358 32.98 21.82 -5.15
N GLU A 359 31.86 22.52 -5.07
CA GLU A 359 31.43 23.11 -3.82
C GLU A 359 30.95 22.03 -2.84
N PRO A 360 31.29 22.12 -1.56
CA PRO A 360 30.94 21.12 -0.55
C PRO A 360 29.48 21.16 -0.12
N ILE A 361 28.72 22.15 -0.57
CA ILE A 361 27.29 22.36 -0.33
C ILE A 361 26.55 22.49 -1.65
N GLU A 362 25.25 22.25 -1.66
CA GLU A 362 24.45 22.49 -2.85
C GLU A 362 24.35 23.98 -3.16
N ASN A 363 24.48 24.31 -4.43
CA ASN A 363 24.31 25.67 -4.97
C ASN A 363 23.49 25.58 -6.24
N ALA A 364 22.60 26.53 -6.45
CA ALA A 364 21.89 26.67 -7.70
C ALA A 364 22.32 27.94 -8.46
N ILE A 365 22.42 27.83 -9.77
CA ILE A 365 22.54 28.96 -10.66
C ILE A 365 21.25 29.07 -11.47
N VAL A 366 20.57 30.19 -11.32
CA VAL A 366 19.31 30.49 -11.98
C VAL A 366 19.51 31.59 -13.00
N VAL A 367 19.03 31.37 -14.23
CA VAL A 367 18.89 32.39 -15.25
C VAL A 367 17.40 32.71 -15.38
N THR A 368 17.01 33.89 -14.94
CA THR A 368 15.61 34.33 -14.98
C THR A 368 15.18 34.70 -16.40
N LEU A 369 13.88 34.83 -16.63
CA LEU A 369 13.35 35.30 -17.94
C LEU A 369 13.72 36.75 -18.25
N ASP A 370 14.16 37.54 -17.26
CA ASP A 370 14.70 38.89 -17.47
C ASP A 370 16.18 38.88 -17.91
N GLY A 371 16.84 37.72 -17.90
CA GLY A 371 18.25 37.57 -18.23
C GLY A 371 19.21 37.72 -17.03
N ASP A 372 18.70 37.86 -15.82
CA ASP A 372 19.52 37.92 -14.61
C ASP A 372 20.05 36.54 -14.25
N VAL A 373 21.36 36.44 -14.00
CA VAL A 373 22.03 35.22 -13.53
C VAL A 373 22.27 35.35 -12.03
N ILE A 374 21.67 34.47 -11.27
CA ILE A 374 21.64 34.54 -9.80
C ILE A 374 22.13 33.21 -9.20
N ARG A 375 23.01 33.29 -8.21
CA ARG A 375 23.45 32.14 -7.42
C ARG A 375 22.65 32.08 -6.12
N CYS A 376 22.00 30.95 -5.87
CA CYS A 376 21.36 30.63 -4.59
C CYS A 376 22.23 29.63 -3.84
N PHE A 377 22.31 29.78 -2.52
CA PHE A 377 23.15 28.95 -1.65
C PHE A 377 22.27 28.02 -0.82
N GLY A 378 22.63 26.76 -0.80
CA GLY A 378 21.98 25.74 0.01
C GLY A 378 22.87 25.22 1.13
N ASP A 379 22.60 23.99 1.54
CA ASP A 379 23.37 23.25 2.53
C ASP A 379 23.88 21.91 1.96
N LEU A 380 24.17 20.92 2.82
CA LEU A 380 24.62 19.59 2.38
C LEU A 380 23.53 18.77 1.68
N ASP A 381 22.26 19.04 1.97
CA ASP A 381 21.12 18.21 1.58
C ASP A 381 20.19 18.89 0.55
N GLY A 382 20.38 20.20 0.25
CA GLY A 382 19.54 20.86 -0.74
C GLY A 382 19.79 22.35 -0.92
N VAL A 383 19.33 22.89 -2.05
CA VAL A 383 19.25 24.32 -2.34
C VAL A 383 17.82 24.70 -2.70
N TYR A 384 17.35 25.84 -2.20
CA TYR A 384 15.93 26.24 -2.25
C TYR A 384 15.77 27.60 -2.96
N PRO A 385 15.98 27.68 -4.29
CA PRO A 385 15.92 28.92 -5.03
C PRO A 385 14.53 29.55 -5.05
N GLU A 386 13.46 28.77 -4.79
CA GLU A 386 12.10 29.27 -4.67
C GLU A 386 11.91 30.20 -3.48
N VAL A 387 12.69 30.00 -2.42
CA VAL A 387 12.69 30.86 -1.22
C VAL A 387 13.31 32.22 -1.55
N ASP A 388 14.40 32.20 -2.31
CA ASP A 388 15.17 33.39 -2.63
C ASP A 388 14.54 34.22 -3.75
N LEU A 389 13.93 33.58 -4.73
CA LEU A 389 13.55 34.19 -5.99
C LEU A 389 12.03 34.24 -6.23
N GLY A 390 11.24 33.39 -5.55
CA GLY A 390 9.79 33.35 -5.71
C GLY A 390 9.36 33.24 -7.18
N ASP A 391 8.46 34.15 -7.60
CA ASP A 391 7.91 34.15 -8.97
C ASP A 391 8.95 34.38 -10.08
N LYS A 392 10.15 34.85 -9.78
CA LYS A 392 11.26 34.97 -10.76
C LYS A 392 11.76 33.62 -11.28
N LEU A 393 11.43 32.52 -10.56
CA LEU A 393 11.69 31.17 -11.03
C LEU A 393 10.76 30.70 -12.16
N ILE A 394 9.58 31.29 -12.32
CA ILE A 394 8.62 30.85 -13.32
C ILE A 394 9.24 30.94 -14.71
N GLY A 395 9.35 29.76 -15.37
CA GLY A 395 9.95 29.67 -16.72
C GLY A 395 11.48 29.87 -16.75
N ALA A 396 12.16 29.96 -15.63
CA ALA A 396 13.61 30.14 -15.57
C ALA A 396 14.39 28.93 -16.07
N TYR A 397 15.71 29.09 -16.20
CA TYR A 397 16.68 28.03 -16.50
C TYR A 397 17.57 27.86 -15.27
N MET A 398 17.78 26.64 -14.82
CA MET A 398 18.49 26.38 -13.58
C MET A 398 19.49 25.24 -13.72
N THR A 399 20.59 25.32 -12.99
CA THR A 399 21.49 24.20 -12.72
C THR A 399 21.88 24.19 -11.24
N HIS A 400 22.06 23.01 -10.63
CA HIS A 400 22.55 22.86 -9.27
C HIS A 400 23.54 21.69 -9.18
N ASN A 401 24.40 21.72 -8.17
CA ASN A 401 25.36 20.64 -7.92
C ASN A 401 24.86 19.69 -6.85
N HIS A 402 25.25 18.43 -6.98
CA HIS A 402 25.12 17.40 -5.96
C HIS A 402 26.51 17.15 -5.35
N PRO A 403 26.79 17.62 -4.11
CA PRO A 403 28.07 17.37 -3.47
C PRO A 403 28.34 15.86 -3.28
N PRO A 404 29.62 15.43 -3.27
CA PRO A 404 29.97 14.00 -3.17
C PRO A 404 29.44 13.31 -1.91
N ASP A 405 29.30 14.07 -0.82
CA ASP A 405 28.77 13.57 0.46
C ASP A 405 27.26 13.77 0.62
N SER A 406 26.60 14.31 -0.42
CA SER A 406 25.14 14.50 -0.38
C SER A 406 24.41 13.17 -0.62
N ARG A 407 23.21 13.03 -0.04
CA ARG A 407 22.35 11.87 -0.25
C ARG A 407 21.75 11.82 -1.68
N ASN A 408 21.96 12.85 -2.49
CA ASN A 408 21.35 13.08 -3.79
C ASN A 408 22.32 12.81 -4.96
N GLU A 409 23.34 11.99 -4.80
CA GLU A 409 24.40 11.73 -5.79
C GLU A 409 23.92 11.20 -7.17
N TYR A 410 22.61 10.92 -7.36
CA TYR A 410 22.17 10.13 -8.50
C TYR A 410 20.94 10.72 -9.19
N SER A 411 21.16 11.54 -10.23
CA SER A 411 20.07 12.14 -11.00
C SER A 411 19.23 13.14 -10.15
N PHE A 412 17.96 13.29 -10.43
CA PHE A 412 17.07 14.23 -9.77
C PHE A 412 16.35 13.62 -8.56
N SER A 413 16.21 14.38 -7.52
CA SER A 413 15.32 14.09 -6.39
C SER A 413 13.84 14.31 -6.79
N ASP A 414 12.91 13.83 -5.98
CA ASP A 414 11.48 14.12 -6.21
C ASP A 414 11.20 15.62 -6.03
N SER A 415 11.95 16.31 -5.18
CA SER A 415 11.87 17.77 -4.99
C SER A 415 12.28 18.55 -6.25
N ASP A 416 13.32 18.09 -6.97
CA ASP A 416 13.73 18.69 -8.24
C ASP A 416 12.63 18.58 -9.29
N ILE A 417 11.97 17.42 -9.35
CA ILE A 417 10.88 17.19 -10.32
C ILE A 417 9.67 18.07 -10.00
N VAL A 418 9.34 18.20 -8.72
CA VAL A 418 8.28 19.12 -8.25
C VAL A 418 8.64 20.56 -8.59
N LEU A 419 9.85 21.01 -8.24
CA LEU A 419 10.33 22.37 -8.57
C LEU A 419 10.24 22.65 -10.07
N PHE A 420 10.72 21.70 -10.90
CA PHE A 420 10.66 21.80 -12.35
C PHE A 420 9.24 22.00 -12.88
N ASN A 421 8.28 21.26 -12.33
CA ASN A 421 6.88 21.32 -12.78
C ASN A 421 6.14 22.54 -12.25
N ASP A 422 6.25 22.84 -10.97
CA ASP A 422 5.50 23.91 -10.29
C ASP A 422 5.90 25.29 -10.82
N TYR A 423 7.20 25.52 -10.99
CA TYR A 423 7.72 26.76 -11.55
C TYR A 423 7.85 26.75 -13.09
N LYS A 424 7.39 25.67 -13.75
CA LYS A 424 7.44 25.53 -15.21
C LYS A 424 8.81 25.85 -15.78
N LEU A 425 9.87 25.41 -15.09
CA LEU A 425 11.23 25.68 -15.54
C LEU A 425 11.43 25.23 -16.99
N ASN A 426 12.12 26.02 -17.80
CA ASN A 426 12.47 25.62 -19.16
C ASN A 426 13.52 24.52 -19.19
N ILE A 427 14.54 24.64 -18.33
CA ILE A 427 15.59 23.63 -18.13
C ILE A 427 15.90 23.56 -16.63
N LEU A 428 16.03 22.36 -16.11
CA LEU A 428 16.65 22.07 -14.82
C LEU A 428 17.79 21.07 -15.02
N ARG A 429 18.99 21.40 -14.55
CA ARG A 429 20.16 20.53 -14.54
C ARG A 429 20.59 20.19 -13.13
N GLY A 430 20.89 18.92 -12.90
CA GLY A 430 21.66 18.42 -11.76
C GLY A 430 23.06 18.03 -12.25
N ILE A 431 24.10 18.35 -11.49
CA ILE A 431 25.48 17.98 -11.83
C ILE A 431 26.15 17.28 -10.65
N ASP A 432 26.71 16.14 -10.88
CA ASP A 432 27.59 15.43 -9.94
C ASP A 432 29.03 15.38 -10.46
N GLU A 433 29.90 14.61 -9.82
CA GLU A 433 31.31 14.49 -10.25
C GLU A 433 31.47 13.95 -11.67
N LYS A 434 30.54 13.10 -12.13
CA LYS A 434 30.65 12.35 -13.38
C LYS A 434 29.68 12.81 -14.45
N TYR A 435 28.44 13.08 -14.06
CA TYR A 435 27.34 13.31 -15.01
C TYR A 435 26.76 14.72 -14.91
N VAL A 436 26.13 15.11 -16.00
CA VAL A 436 25.11 16.17 -16.06
C VAL A 436 23.78 15.50 -16.39
N TYR A 437 22.77 15.79 -15.61
CA TYR A 437 21.38 15.39 -15.83
C TYR A 437 20.59 16.61 -16.23
N GLU A 438 19.68 16.48 -17.20
CA GLU A 438 18.86 17.60 -17.65
C GLU A 438 17.40 17.18 -17.82
N MET A 439 16.51 17.88 -17.15
CA MET A 439 15.09 17.94 -17.48
C MET A 439 14.80 19.19 -18.30
N SER A 440 13.99 19.07 -19.35
CA SER A 440 13.64 20.20 -20.24
C SER A 440 12.22 20.08 -20.77
N ARG A 441 11.69 21.18 -21.30
CA ARG A 441 10.38 21.18 -21.99
C ARG A 441 10.48 20.65 -23.42
N SER A 442 11.54 19.91 -23.74
CA SER A 442 11.72 19.19 -25.00
C SER A 442 11.09 17.80 -24.95
N SER A 443 10.94 17.16 -26.11
CA SER A 443 10.41 15.79 -26.22
C SER A 443 11.49 14.70 -26.19
N TYR A 444 12.77 15.07 -26.06
CA TYR A 444 13.87 14.10 -26.04
C TYR A 444 13.94 13.38 -24.71
N ILE A 445 13.93 12.05 -24.74
CA ILE A 445 14.05 11.20 -23.55
C ILE A 445 15.17 10.18 -23.82
N ASP A 446 16.09 10.04 -22.87
CA ASP A 446 17.15 9.04 -22.90
C ASP A 446 16.59 7.61 -22.98
N GLN A 447 17.39 6.72 -23.55
CA GLN A 447 17.06 5.29 -23.56
C GLN A 447 17.35 4.66 -22.19
N THR A 448 16.57 3.66 -21.86
CA THR A 448 16.79 2.86 -20.66
C THR A 448 18.11 2.10 -20.80
N PRO A 449 19.04 2.15 -19.82
CA PRO A 449 20.28 1.41 -19.86
C PRO A 449 20.04 -0.10 -19.96
N GLU A 450 20.88 -0.83 -20.68
CA GLU A 450 20.77 -2.30 -20.83
C GLU A 450 21.00 -3.03 -19.49
N ASP A 451 21.85 -2.51 -18.59
CA ASP A 451 22.07 -3.04 -17.24
C ASP A 451 21.55 -2.09 -16.15
N TRP A 452 20.26 -2.21 -15.86
CA TRP A 452 19.55 -1.42 -14.84
C TRP A 452 19.75 -1.93 -13.39
N ARG A 453 20.59 -2.94 -13.16
CA ARG A 453 20.87 -3.52 -11.83
C ARG A 453 21.81 -2.69 -10.98
N ASP A 454 22.51 -1.75 -11.61
CA ASP A 454 23.29 -0.74 -10.90
C ASP A 454 22.36 0.30 -10.25
N PHE A 455 22.65 0.70 -9.02
CA PHE A 455 21.85 1.68 -8.27
C PHE A 455 21.74 3.03 -9.02
N TYR A 456 22.77 3.48 -9.68
CA TYR A 456 22.79 4.67 -10.55
C TYR A 456 21.82 4.54 -11.74
N ALA A 457 21.78 3.36 -12.34
CA ALA A 457 20.87 3.08 -13.43
C ALA A 457 19.40 3.08 -12.96
N PHE A 458 19.11 2.63 -11.72
CA PHE A 458 17.75 2.56 -11.18
C PHE A 458 17.13 3.96 -11.05
N ARG A 459 17.84 4.94 -10.47
CA ARG A 459 17.32 6.31 -10.34
C ARG A 459 17.15 6.99 -11.69
N HIS A 460 18.10 6.81 -12.60
CA HIS A 460 18.00 7.28 -13.97
C HIS A 460 16.78 6.73 -14.70
N VAL A 461 16.52 5.42 -14.61
CA VAL A 461 15.32 4.79 -15.18
C VAL A 461 14.04 5.35 -14.57
N SER A 462 14.00 5.56 -13.26
CA SER A 462 12.84 6.14 -12.58
C SER A 462 12.51 7.55 -13.11
N VAL A 463 13.53 8.40 -13.35
CA VAL A 463 13.31 9.73 -13.92
C VAL A 463 12.88 9.65 -15.39
N ILE A 464 13.41 8.69 -16.17
CA ILE A 464 12.94 8.42 -17.55
C ILE A 464 11.43 8.08 -17.56
N GLU A 465 10.99 7.18 -16.69
CA GLU A 465 9.58 6.79 -16.61
C GLU A 465 8.69 7.98 -16.21
N LYS A 466 9.15 8.79 -15.28
CA LYS A 466 8.46 10.02 -14.86
C LYS A 466 8.38 11.04 -16.00
N ALA A 467 9.48 11.27 -16.72
CA ALA A 467 9.52 12.14 -17.88
C ALA A 467 8.50 11.72 -18.96
N LYS A 468 8.43 10.41 -19.25
CA LYS A 468 7.45 9.85 -20.19
C LYS A 468 6.00 10.05 -19.73
N SER A 469 5.72 9.89 -18.44
CA SER A 469 4.36 10.01 -17.90
C SER A 469 3.89 11.47 -17.78
N GLU A 470 4.79 12.39 -17.50
CA GLU A 470 4.49 13.81 -17.27
C GLU A 470 4.76 14.71 -18.50
N GLY A 471 5.35 14.15 -19.57
CA GLY A 471 5.50 14.82 -20.86
C GLY A 471 6.63 15.84 -20.90
N PHE A 472 7.71 15.65 -20.15
CA PHE A 472 8.93 16.45 -20.26
C PHE A 472 10.12 15.65 -20.82
N GLY A 473 11.16 16.32 -21.35
CA GLY A 473 12.38 15.70 -21.83
C GLY A 473 13.35 15.40 -20.71
N TYR A 474 14.12 14.31 -20.84
CA TYR A 474 15.17 13.95 -19.89
C TYR A 474 16.37 13.31 -20.59
N ARG A 475 17.55 13.75 -20.22
CA ARG A 475 18.82 13.18 -20.71
C ARG A 475 19.94 13.31 -19.69
N ARG A 476 20.98 12.47 -19.82
CA ARG A 476 22.25 12.61 -19.10
C ARG A 476 23.43 12.45 -20.04
N TRP A 477 24.56 12.97 -19.66
CA TRP A 477 25.84 12.77 -20.37
C TRP A 477 27.00 12.90 -19.40
N GLU A 478 28.11 12.27 -19.75
CA GLU A 478 29.39 12.47 -19.07
C GLU A 478 30.00 13.82 -19.46
N GLN A 479 30.64 14.48 -18.51
CA GLN A 479 31.36 15.75 -18.78
C GLN A 479 32.83 15.55 -19.03
#